data_43152311a20674b19cd823d5d3b22a80
#
_entry.id   43152311a20674b19cd823d5d3b22a80
#
_cell.length_a   1.000
_cell.length_b   1.000
_cell.length_c   1.000
_cell.angle_alpha   90.00
_cell.angle_beta   90.00
_cell.angle_gamma   90.00
#
_symmetry.space_group_name_H-M   'P 1'
#
loop_
_entity.id
_entity.type
_entity.pdbx_description
1 polymer ?
#
loop_
_entity_poly.entity_id
_entity_poly.type
_entity_poly.pdbx_seq_one_letter_code
_entity_poly.pdbx_strand_id
1 'polypeptide(L)' 'MLITQAAWARNRGFSRQYVSRLVKNSVVRLVDGKIDPAAADAALAAMREPARLPQR' A
#
# COMPACT_ATOMS: atom_id res chain seq x y z
N MET A 1 -3.11 -13.73 -2.85
CA MET A 1 -3.29 -14.14 -1.45
C MET A 1 -3.51 -12.92 -0.58
N LEU A 2 -4.54 -12.95 0.23
CA LEU A 2 -4.88 -11.81 1.07
C LEU A 2 -4.22 -11.95 2.44
N ILE A 3 -3.71 -10.86 2.96
CA ILE A 3 -3.12 -10.83 4.30
C ILE A 3 -3.73 -9.68 5.08
N THR A 4 -3.55 -9.70 6.39
CA THR A 4 -4.09 -8.63 7.22
C THR A 4 -3.30 -7.34 7.00
N GLN A 5 -3.93 -6.22 7.35
CA GLN A 5 -3.25 -4.93 7.26
C GLN A 5 -1.98 -4.92 8.12
N ALA A 6 -2.07 -5.49 9.31
CA ALA A 6 -0.92 -5.53 10.20
C ALA A 6 0.22 -6.35 9.61
N ALA A 7 -0.11 -7.48 8.99
CA ALA A 7 0.92 -8.32 8.39
C ALA A 7 1.59 -7.61 7.23
N TRP A 8 0.80 -6.94 6.38
CA TRP A 8 1.37 -6.22 5.25
C TRP A 8 2.24 -5.06 5.71
N ALA A 9 1.77 -4.33 6.72
CA ALA A 9 2.54 -3.22 7.26
C ALA A 9 3.88 -3.70 7.80
N ARG A 10 3.86 -4.81 8.51
CA ARG A 10 5.07 -5.36 9.08
C ARG A 10 6.05 -5.80 7.99
N ASN A 11 5.53 -6.43 6.95
CA ASN A 11 6.37 -6.88 5.85
C ASN A 11 7.05 -5.72 5.13
N ARG A 12 6.37 -4.58 5.09
CA ARG A 12 6.89 -3.42 4.38
C ARG A 12 7.59 -2.41 5.28
N GLY A 13 7.51 -2.61 6.58
CA GLY A 13 8.08 -1.66 7.51
C GLY A 13 7.27 -0.39 7.63
N PHE A 14 5.97 -0.46 7.35
CA PHE A 14 5.08 0.70 7.44
C PHE A 14 4.43 0.76 8.82
N SER A 15 4.05 1.96 9.25
CA SER A 15 3.28 2.12 10.46
C SER A 15 1.81 1.87 10.19
N ARG A 16 1.05 1.58 11.25
CA ARG A 16 -0.39 1.39 11.11
C ARG A 16 -1.06 2.64 10.56
N GLN A 17 -0.60 3.79 11.01
CA GLN A 17 -1.18 5.06 10.55
C GLN A 17 -0.95 5.25 9.06
N TYR A 18 0.22 4.89 8.59
CA TYR A 18 0.53 5.02 7.18
C TYR A 18 -0.37 4.11 6.34
N VAL A 19 -0.54 2.87 6.76
CA VAL A 19 -1.40 1.93 6.05
C VAL A 19 -2.84 2.43 6.06
N SER A 20 -3.32 2.92 7.19
CA SER A 20 -4.67 3.47 7.27
C SER A 20 -4.85 4.61 6.29
N ARG A 21 -3.85 5.46 6.17
CA ARG A 21 -3.90 6.58 5.23
C ARG A 21 -3.98 6.10 3.79
N LEU A 22 -3.21 5.08 3.45
CA LEU A 22 -3.25 4.52 2.10
C LEU A 22 -4.61 3.95 1.77
N VAL A 23 -5.23 3.28 2.73
CA VAL A 23 -6.56 2.73 2.54
C VAL A 23 -7.57 3.87 2.40
N LYS A 24 -7.47 4.87 3.24
CA LYS A 24 -8.39 5.99 3.22
C LYS A 24 -8.31 6.76 1.89
N ASN A 25 -7.13 6.85 1.33
CA ASN A 25 -6.92 7.57 0.07
C ASN A 25 -7.15 6.69 -1.15
N SER A 26 -7.64 5.49 -0.93
CA SER A 26 -7.93 4.53 -2.01
C SER A 26 -6.70 4.10 -2.79
N VAL A 27 -5.53 4.26 -2.21
CA VAL A 27 -4.31 3.75 -2.83
C VAL A 27 -4.28 2.24 -2.68
N VAL A 28 -4.69 1.75 -1.53
CA VAL A 28 -4.75 0.33 -1.23
C VAL A 28 -6.19 -0.05 -0.98
N ARG A 29 -6.66 -1.12 -1.61
CA ARG A 29 -8.02 -1.60 -1.42
C ARG A 29 -8.05 -2.75 -0.46
N LEU A 30 -9.10 -2.80 0.34
CA LEU A 30 -9.33 -3.91 1.24
C LEU A 30 -10.32 -4.88 0.62
N VAL A 31 -10.03 -6.16 0.76
CA VAL A 31 -10.94 -7.23 0.36
C VAL A 31 -11.22 -8.06 1.60
N ASP A 32 -12.45 -8.01 2.08
CA ASP A 32 -12.82 -8.66 3.35
C ASP A 32 -11.94 -8.18 4.50
N GLY A 33 -11.59 -6.92 4.50
CA GLY A 33 -10.77 -6.35 5.55
C GLY A 33 -9.31 -6.70 5.46
N LYS A 34 -8.91 -7.34 4.36
CA LYS A 34 -7.52 -7.76 4.17
C LYS A 34 -6.94 -7.09 2.94
N ILE A 35 -5.63 -7.21 2.80
CA ILE A 35 -4.92 -6.58 1.70
C ILE A 35 -4.35 -7.65 0.77
N ASP A 36 -4.47 -7.40 -0.53
CA ASP A 36 -3.76 -8.19 -1.52
C ASP A 36 -2.39 -7.56 -1.71
N PRO A 37 -1.32 -8.19 -1.23
CA PRO A 37 -0.01 -7.56 -1.27
C PRO A 37 0.48 -7.26 -2.67
N ALA A 38 0.15 -8.09 -3.65
CA ALA A 38 0.58 -7.84 -5.01
C ALA A 38 -0.07 -6.58 -5.56
N ALA A 39 -1.37 -6.43 -5.35
CA ALA A 39 -2.08 -5.25 -5.82
C ALA A 39 -1.63 -4.01 -5.07
N ALA A 40 -1.42 -4.14 -3.76
CA ALA A 40 -0.97 -3.01 -2.95
C ALA A 40 0.41 -2.55 -3.38
N ASP A 41 1.31 -3.47 -3.63
CA ASP A 41 2.65 -3.13 -4.08
C ASP A 41 2.63 -2.45 -5.43
N ALA A 42 1.79 -2.93 -6.34
CA ALA A 42 1.66 -2.32 -7.65
C ALA A 42 1.12 -0.90 -7.54
N ALA A 43 0.16 -0.69 -6.65
CA ALA A 43 -0.40 0.64 -6.44
C ALA A 43 0.64 1.60 -5.89
N LEU A 44 1.46 1.13 -4.97
CA LEU A 44 2.52 1.96 -4.41
C LEU A 44 3.57 2.30 -5.46
N ALA A 45 3.93 1.35 -6.27
CA ALA A 45 4.91 1.58 -7.33
C ALA A 45 4.39 2.63 -8.32
N ALA A 46 3.12 2.53 -8.68
CA ALA A 46 2.52 3.50 -9.58
C ALA A 46 2.49 4.90 -8.97
N MET A 47 2.22 4.97 -7.67
CA MET A 47 2.16 6.25 -6.99
C MET A 47 3.53 6.90 -6.90
N ARG A 48 4.56 6.10 -6.71
CA ARG A 48 5.90 6.63 -6.54
C ARG A 48 6.56 7.04 -7.83
N GLU A 49 6.29 6.31 -8.86
CA GLU A 49 6.98 6.49 -10.11
C GLU A 49 6.93 7.89 -10.66
N PRO A 50 5.77 8.53 -10.73
CA PRO A 50 5.71 9.88 -11.25
C PRO A 50 6.54 10.87 -10.45
N ALA A 51 6.61 10.66 -9.18
CA ALA A 51 7.36 11.56 -8.34
C ALA A 51 8.85 11.47 -8.58
N ARG A 52 9.30 10.32 -9.02
CA ARG A 52 10.67 10.12 -9.29
C ARG A 52 11.15 10.70 -10.58
N LEU A 53 10.31 10.64 -11.55
CA LEU A 53 10.67 11.05 -12.90
C LEU A 53 11.15 12.47 -13.04
N PRO A 54 10.51 13.41 -12.49
CA PRO A 54 10.88 14.79 -12.73
C PRO A 54 12.22 15.15 -12.18
N GLN A 55 12.75 14.46 -11.62
CA GLN A 55 13.90 14.85 -11.20
C GLN A 55 14.95 14.88 -11.94
N ARG A 56 14.71 15.18 -12.40
CA ARG A 56 15.54 15.36 -13.02
C ARG A 56 16.00 15.71 -13.07
#